data_43ad1f4fef5a6d592d1ec4725b3a0e74
#
_entry.id   43ad1f4fef5a6d592d1ec4725b3a0e74
#
_cell.length_a   1.000
_cell.length_b   1.000
_cell.length_c   1.000
_cell.angle_alpha   90.00
_cell.angle_beta   90.00
_cell.angle_gamma   90.00
#
_symmetry.space_group_name_H-M   'P 1'
#
loop_
_entity.id
_entity.type
_entity.pdbx_description
1 polymer ?
#
loop_
_entity_poly.entity_id
_entity_poly.type
_entity_poly.pdbx_seq_one_letter_code
_entity_poly.pdbx_strand_id
1 'polypeptide(L)'
;MNWFLHQIRFVVLLVAWPSASAQEIEWPAAPEQTVWLAAAHGSFGDGQAAVEPIDASSATKLGQALERLAKEHGFYGDGLVLRFLPGEYETHGIRLRPRWHVTGAGIGRTIIKLVPGARHRKIKSANHSVISGGWGPQRPAGRDFDNLRVADVSLDCNWRGMKAALGSILKKVAGVDLLARQALVERVRVSGFGAQGGRPSWREVFPIRVISGMGDGAELPGYSDSIIEIRHCIVEDFVHGPSTGTEWPYCTGIMVSHRGADAANGTVNVRVHHNEIRNVTNGIALGGAYLQRAVFFENTVTNCGIGFNFDTGSNRGVVIRDNRFVACIGGGSVNDGKAFVIRDNFFRLIAPSAPRFAWWHNGLRIRDYTRGILVEGNRFVFDGESKSSARGILLHGKNVGLRTFKNADGEWRRETDPNRFRNNSYSGLLPNLAGPQQVGHDMHLVVGGRTVHLTGENDGVQFTWPDD
;
A
#
# COMPACT_ATOMS: atom_id res chain seq x y z
N MET A 1 -34.41 -36.80 -44.92
CA MET A 1 -33.09 -36.18 -44.93
C MET A 1 -33.24 -34.84 -44.22
N ASN A 2 -33.28 -34.86 -42.83
CA ASN A 2 -33.58 -33.72 -41.99
C ASN A 2 -32.28 -33.26 -41.31
N TRP A 3 -31.86 -32.06 -41.61
CA TRP A 3 -30.78 -31.38 -40.96
C TRP A 3 -31.28 -30.72 -39.67
N PHE A 4 -30.89 -31.23 -38.51
CA PHE A 4 -31.10 -30.56 -37.23
C PHE A 4 -29.99 -29.54 -37.02
N LEU A 5 -30.36 -28.28 -37.12
CA LEU A 5 -29.52 -27.15 -36.66
C LEU A 5 -29.60 -27.07 -35.15
N HIS A 6 -28.54 -27.50 -34.47
CA HIS A 6 -28.33 -27.21 -33.05
C HIS A 6 -27.87 -25.75 -32.91
N GLN A 7 -28.78 -24.89 -32.53
CA GLN A 7 -28.41 -23.57 -32.00
C GLN A 7 -27.83 -23.74 -30.58
N ILE A 8 -26.52 -23.68 -30.45
CA ILE A 8 -25.87 -23.53 -29.18
C ILE A 8 -26.06 -22.06 -28.75
N ARG A 9 -27.01 -21.81 -27.85
CA ARG A 9 -27.16 -20.53 -27.17
C ARG A 9 -26.01 -20.42 -26.16
N PHE A 10 -25.01 -19.64 -26.52
CA PHE A 10 -24.06 -19.15 -25.51
C PHE A 10 -24.81 -18.24 -24.52
N VAL A 11 -25.14 -18.78 -23.38
CA VAL A 11 -25.55 -17.96 -22.24
C VAL A 11 -24.25 -17.28 -21.74
N VAL A 12 -24.05 -16.03 -22.17
CA VAL A 12 -23.07 -15.15 -21.54
C VAL A 12 -23.62 -14.88 -20.13
N LEU A 13 -23.17 -15.64 -19.17
CA LEU A 13 -23.30 -15.27 -17.77
C LEU A 13 -22.53 -13.96 -17.61
N LEU A 14 -23.22 -12.84 -17.78
CA LEU A 14 -22.80 -11.57 -17.18
C LEU A 14 -22.82 -11.82 -15.67
N VAL A 15 -21.70 -12.27 -15.13
CA VAL A 15 -21.45 -12.15 -13.71
C VAL A 15 -21.45 -10.66 -13.46
N ALA A 16 -22.58 -10.13 -13.07
CA ALA A 16 -22.66 -8.80 -12.50
C ALA A 16 -21.70 -8.83 -11.30
N TRP A 17 -20.54 -8.25 -11.49
CA TRP A 17 -19.65 -7.96 -10.38
C TRP A 17 -20.48 -7.10 -9.44
N PRO A 18 -20.71 -7.55 -8.22
CA PRO A 18 -21.42 -6.71 -7.29
C PRO A 18 -20.66 -5.38 -7.31
N SER A 19 -21.38 -4.32 -7.59
CA SER A 19 -20.89 -2.99 -7.28
C SER A 19 -20.33 -3.15 -5.89
N ALA A 20 -18.99 -3.08 -5.75
CA ALA A 20 -18.37 -3.11 -4.44
C ALA A 20 -18.79 -1.82 -3.75
N SER A 21 -20.09 -1.75 -3.40
CA SER A 21 -20.57 -0.85 -2.38
C SER A 21 -19.65 -1.11 -1.21
N ALA A 22 -19.04 -0.06 -0.74
CA ALA A 22 -18.14 -0.13 0.39
C ALA A 22 -18.96 -0.65 1.59
N GLN A 23 -19.11 -1.97 1.67
CA GLN A 23 -19.73 -2.59 2.82
C GLN A 23 -18.93 -2.12 4.02
N GLU A 24 -19.58 -1.43 4.91
CA GLU A 24 -18.93 -0.87 6.09
C GLU A 24 -18.24 -2.01 6.85
N ILE A 25 -16.96 -1.81 7.17
CA ILE A 25 -16.24 -2.81 7.94
C ILE A 25 -16.69 -2.68 9.39
N GLU A 26 -17.25 -3.74 9.92
CA GLU A 26 -17.52 -3.83 11.35
C GLU A 26 -16.18 -4.06 12.09
N TRP A 27 -15.75 -3.06 12.80
CA TRP A 27 -14.53 -3.11 13.59
C TRP A 27 -14.82 -3.76 14.95
N PRO A 28 -13.89 -4.57 15.48
CA PRO A 28 -13.97 -5.01 16.86
C PRO A 28 -14.11 -3.82 17.81
N ALA A 29 -14.88 -4.00 18.87
CA ALA A 29 -15.05 -2.96 19.88
C ALA A 29 -13.69 -2.48 20.41
N ALA A 30 -13.61 -1.21 20.73
CA ALA A 30 -12.44 -0.66 21.41
C ALA A 30 -12.29 -1.30 22.79
N PRO A 31 -11.07 -1.46 23.31
CA PRO A 31 -10.86 -1.88 24.70
C PRO A 31 -11.59 -0.95 25.67
N GLU A 32 -12.16 -1.49 26.71
CA GLU A 32 -12.90 -0.71 27.71
C GLU A 32 -11.98 0.19 28.54
N GLN A 33 -10.76 -0.30 28.79
CA GLN A 33 -9.83 0.44 29.61
C GLN A 33 -9.07 1.51 28.80
N THR A 34 -9.12 2.74 29.29
CA THR A 34 -8.40 3.88 28.73
C THR A 34 -7.40 4.42 29.75
N VAL A 35 -6.16 4.60 29.30
CA VAL A 35 -5.09 5.27 30.06
C VAL A 35 -4.76 6.59 29.37
N TRP A 36 -4.77 7.65 30.17
CA TRP A 36 -4.43 8.99 29.71
C TRP A 36 -2.97 9.30 29.91
N LEU A 37 -2.34 9.89 28.90
CA LEU A 37 -0.93 10.29 28.89
C LEU A 37 -0.83 11.79 28.67
N ALA A 38 -0.06 12.49 29.50
CA ALA A 38 0.15 13.92 29.41
C ALA A 38 1.61 14.28 29.16
N ALA A 39 1.88 15.22 28.25
CA ALA A 39 3.17 15.88 28.11
C ALA A 39 3.32 16.96 29.20
N ALA A 40 4.57 17.33 29.53
CA ALA A 40 4.87 18.34 30.58
C ALA A 40 4.18 19.69 30.39
N HIS A 41 3.79 20.02 29.18
CA HIS A 41 3.17 21.28 28.80
C HIS A 41 1.76 21.11 28.23
N GLY A 42 1.15 19.94 28.39
CA GLY A 42 -0.22 19.69 27.96
C GLY A 42 -1.19 20.41 28.89
N SER A 43 -1.83 21.48 28.40
CA SER A 43 -2.96 22.07 29.10
C SER A 43 -4.11 21.08 29.08
N PHE A 44 -4.68 20.80 30.23
CA PHE A 44 -5.94 20.08 30.39
C PHE A 44 -7.09 20.97 29.84
N GLY A 45 -7.21 21.05 28.52
CA GLY A 45 -8.38 21.67 27.91
C GLY A 45 -9.52 20.67 27.92
N ASP A 46 -10.64 21.08 28.51
CA ASP A 46 -11.97 20.48 28.37
C ASP A 46 -12.37 19.32 29.30
N GLY A 47 -12.20 19.48 30.61
CA GLY A 47 -13.10 18.89 31.61
C GLY A 47 -13.33 17.36 31.62
N GLN A 48 -12.59 16.57 30.85
CA GLN A 48 -12.80 15.13 30.73
C GLN A 48 -11.83 14.25 31.55
N ALA A 49 -10.92 14.81 32.32
CA ALA A 49 -10.00 13.99 33.12
C ALA A 49 -10.65 13.61 34.47
N ALA A 50 -11.51 12.61 34.43
CA ALA A 50 -11.94 11.90 35.65
C ALA A 50 -10.82 11.01 36.25
N VAL A 51 -9.67 10.89 35.56
CA VAL A 51 -8.53 10.05 35.96
C VAL A 51 -7.26 10.87 35.79
N GLU A 52 -6.40 10.85 36.80
CA GLU A 52 -5.09 11.50 36.75
C GLU A 52 -4.24 10.89 35.62
N PRO A 53 -3.77 11.70 34.66
CA PRO A 53 -3.01 11.17 33.53
C PRO A 53 -1.59 10.77 33.98
N ILE A 54 -1.07 9.76 33.31
CA ILE A 54 0.32 9.34 33.50
C ILE A 54 1.26 10.39 32.89
N ASP A 55 2.28 10.78 33.64
CA ASP A 55 3.34 11.67 33.19
C ASP A 55 4.15 11.02 32.06
N ALA A 56 4.06 11.58 30.86
CA ALA A 56 4.78 11.21 29.65
C ALA A 56 5.67 12.36 29.14
N SER A 57 6.12 13.26 30.04
CA SER A 57 6.84 14.48 29.73
C SER A 57 8.25 14.26 29.15
N SER A 58 8.74 13.05 29.09
CA SER A 58 9.99 12.69 28.41
C SER A 58 9.94 11.28 27.84
N ALA A 59 10.81 10.98 26.88
CA ALA A 59 10.92 9.65 26.28
C ALA A 59 11.18 8.55 27.32
N THR A 60 11.92 8.86 28.39
CA THR A 60 12.19 7.92 29.49
C THR A 60 10.93 7.64 30.31
N LYS A 61 10.20 8.69 30.72
CA LYS A 61 8.96 8.53 31.48
C LYS A 61 7.89 7.81 30.68
N LEU A 62 7.69 8.19 29.42
CA LEU A 62 6.78 7.50 28.52
C LEU A 62 7.17 6.01 28.38
N GLY A 63 8.46 5.70 28.18
CA GLY A 63 8.95 4.34 28.08
C GLY A 63 8.68 3.52 29.34
N GLN A 64 8.94 4.08 30.53
CA GLN A 64 8.65 3.44 31.83
C GLN A 64 7.15 3.19 32.04
N ALA A 65 6.33 4.18 31.68
CA ALA A 65 4.87 4.03 31.74
C ALA A 65 4.38 2.87 30.86
N LEU A 66 4.83 2.82 29.61
CA LEU A 66 4.46 1.74 28.69
C LEU A 66 4.94 0.35 29.17
N GLU A 67 6.14 0.27 29.74
CA GLU A 67 6.65 -0.97 30.31
C GLU A 67 5.85 -1.43 31.53
N ARG A 68 5.44 -0.50 32.41
CA ARG A 68 4.58 -0.77 33.55
C ARG A 68 3.22 -1.31 33.08
N LEU A 69 2.56 -0.58 32.18
CA LEU A 69 1.27 -0.99 31.60
C LEU A 69 1.36 -2.37 30.92
N ALA A 70 2.47 -2.63 30.23
CA ALA A 70 2.68 -3.93 29.59
C ALA A 70 2.84 -5.10 30.60
N LYS A 71 3.31 -4.82 31.81
CA LYS A 71 3.39 -5.82 32.91
C LYS A 71 2.02 -6.01 33.58
N GLU A 72 1.33 -4.91 33.84
CA GLU A 72 0.01 -4.91 34.49
C GLU A 72 -1.06 -5.64 33.67
N HIS A 73 -1.09 -5.37 32.36
CA HIS A 73 -2.10 -5.94 31.46
C HIS A 73 -1.69 -7.25 30.77
N GLY A 74 -0.47 -7.70 30.97
CA GLY A 74 0.06 -8.87 30.29
C GLY A 74 0.23 -8.69 28.78
N PHE A 75 0.69 -9.76 28.11
CA PHE A 75 0.92 -9.69 26.64
C PHE A 75 -0.37 -9.81 25.84
N TYR A 76 -1.32 -10.61 26.29
CA TYR A 76 -2.60 -10.92 25.65
C TYR A 76 -3.80 -10.53 26.51
N GLY A 77 -3.66 -9.48 27.32
CA GLY A 77 -4.75 -8.96 28.14
C GLY A 77 -5.93 -8.42 27.30
N ASP A 78 -6.90 -7.82 27.98
CA ASP A 78 -8.15 -7.36 27.36
C ASP A 78 -7.97 -6.18 26.38
N GLY A 79 -6.74 -5.71 26.26
CA GLY A 79 -6.39 -4.58 25.43
C GLY A 79 -6.37 -3.27 26.21
N LEU A 80 -5.95 -2.21 25.55
CA LEU A 80 -5.75 -0.92 26.20
C LEU A 80 -5.84 0.23 25.19
N VAL A 81 -6.56 1.29 25.53
CA VAL A 81 -6.50 2.55 24.79
C VAL A 81 -5.49 3.48 25.46
N LEU A 82 -4.39 3.75 24.77
CA LEU A 82 -3.41 4.77 25.14
C LEU A 82 -3.85 6.10 24.54
N ARG A 83 -4.45 6.97 25.36
CA ARG A 83 -4.94 8.27 24.91
C ARG A 83 -3.94 9.37 25.25
N PHE A 84 -3.31 9.92 24.23
CA PHE A 84 -2.40 11.05 24.35
C PHE A 84 -3.18 12.37 24.32
N LEU A 85 -3.05 13.15 25.37
CA LEU A 85 -3.60 14.51 25.43
C LEU A 85 -2.91 15.42 24.39
N PRO A 86 -3.43 16.62 24.12
CA PRO A 86 -2.73 17.59 23.28
C PRO A 86 -1.33 17.88 23.84
N GLY A 87 -0.32 17.92 22.94
CA GLY A 87 1.06 18.19 23.34
C GLY A 87 2.09 17.47 22.47
N GLU A 88 3.36 17.74 22.75
CA GLU A 88 4.49 17.10 22.10
C GLU A 88 5.10 16.04 23.02
N TYR A 89 5.28 14.84 22.51
CA TYR A 89 5.78 13.69 23.22
C TYR A 89 7.05 13.16 22.56
N GLU A 90 8.11 13.01 23.31
CA GLU A 90 9.29 12.30 22.88
C GLU A 90 9.16 10.79 23.16
N THR A 91 9.64 9.95 22.24
CA THR A 91 9.63 8.50 22.43
C THR A 91 10.88 7.83 21.87
N HIS A 92 11.29 6.73 22.48
CA HIS A 92 12.24 5.77 21.89
C HIS A 92 11.54 4.70 21.05
N GLY A 93 10.28 4.92 20.65
CA GLY A 93 9.42 4.02 19.92
C GLY A 93 8.39 3.35 20.82
N ILE A 94 7.12 3.48 20.41
CA ILE A 94 5.97 2.84 21.05
C ILE A 94 5.79 1.46 20.44
N ARG A 95 5.81 0.43 21.29
CA ARG A 95 5.57 -0.94 20.85
C ARG A 95 4.19 -1.39 21.33
N LEU A 96 3.25 -1.52 20.39
CA LEU A 96 1.91 -2.00 20.67
C LEU A 96 1.91 -3.48 21.03
N ARG A 97 1.02 -3.86 21.91
CA ARG A 97 0.61 -5.21 22.23
C ARG A 97 -0.68 -5.55 21.48
N PRO A 98 -1.10 -6.83 21.41
CA PRO A 98 -2.43 -7.17 20.88
C PRO A 98 -3.53 -6.34 21.54
N ARG A 99 -4.48 -5.89 20.74
CA ARG A 99 -5.60 -5.03 21.17
C ARG A 99 -5.21 -3.68 21.83
N TRP A 100 -4.00 -3.19 21.58
CA TRP A 100 -3.61 -1.86 22.02
C TRP A 100 -3.92 -0.81 20.96
N HIS A 101 -4.60 0.22 21.39
CA HIS A 101 -4.91 1.38 20.57
C HIS A 101 -4.09 2.60 21.01
N VAL A 102 -3.55 3.34 20.06
CA VAL A 102 -2.98 4.67 20.28
C VAL A 102 -3.92 5.69 19.68
N THR A 103 -4.36 6.64 20.47
CA THR A 103 -5.19 7.74 19.97
C THR A 103 -4.72 9.06 20.59
N GLY A 104 -4.74 10.13 19.78
CA GLY A 104 -4.40 11.47 20.22
C GLY A 104 -5.60 12.41 20.21
N ALA A 105 -5.33 13.70 20.32
CA ALA A 105 -6.33 14.76 20.25
C ALA A 105 -6.56 15.30 18.84
N GLY A 106 -5.86 14.77 17.85
CA GLY A 106 -5.93 15.16 16.44
C GLY A 106 -4.58 15.49 15.83
N ILE A 107 -4.52 15.50 14.50
CA ILE A 107 -3.34 15.90 13.73
C ILE A 107 -2.92 17.32 14.12
N GLY A 108 -1.64 17.52 14.43
CA GLY A 108 -1.07 18.80 14.86
C GLY A 108 -1.35 19.16 16.32
N ARG A 109 -2.29 18.49 16.99
CA ARG A 109 -2.57 18.70 18.41
C ARG A 109 -1.79 17.72 19.29
N THR A 110 -1.67 16.48 18.87
CA THR A 110 -0.81 15.49 19.52
C THR A 110 0.32 15.13 18.56
N ILE A 111 1.56 15.41 18.96
CA ILE A 111 2.76 15.13 18.17
C ILE A 111 3.63 14.15 18.93
N ILE A 112 3.93 13.00 18.32
CA ILE A 112 4.81 11.99 18.91
C ILE A 112 6.08 11.93 18.06
N LYS A 113 7.21 12.31 18.67
CA LYS A 113 8.51 12.45 18.03
C LYS A 113 9.47 11.34 18.46
N LEU A 114 10.09 10.68 17.49
CA LEU A 114 11.12 9.69 17.76
C LEU A 114 12.43 10.38 18.14
N VAL A 115 13.03 9.97 19.26
CA VAL A 115 14.32 10.48 19.72
C VAL A 115 15.32 9.34 19.95
N PRO A 116 16.63 9.61 19.80
CA PRO A 116 17.66 8.63 20.04
C PRO A 116 17.71 8.19 21.51
N GLY A 117 17.95 6.89 21.74
CA GLY A 117 18.11 6.34 23.09
C GLY A 117 19.09 5.17 23.15
N ALA A 118 19.46 4.76 24.34
CA ALA A 118 20.40 3.66 24.58
C ALA A 118 19.93 2.34 23.95
N ARG A 119 18.62 2.12 23.89
CA ARG A 119 18.00 0.96 23.22
C ARG A 119 18.39 0.87 21.76
N HIS A 120 18.42 2.00 21.04
CA HIS A 120 18.74 2.04 19.63
C HIS A 120 20.21 1.70 19.37
N ARG A 121 21.11 2.07 20.27
CA ARG A 121 22.55 1.83 20.13
C ARG A 121 22.95 0.36 20.30
N LYS A 122 22.11 -0.45 20.95
CA LYS A 122 22.36 -1.89 21.16
C LYS A 122 22.03 -2.76 19.96
N ILE A 123 21.38 -2.22 18.95
CA ILE A 123 20.92 -2.96 17.77
C ILE A 123 21.93 -2.74 16.63
N LYS A 124 22.58 -3.82 16.16
CA LYS A 124 23.61 -3.76 15.10
C LYS A 124 23.11 -3.26 13.75
N SER A 125 21.80 -3.35 13.48
CA SER A 125 21.16 -2.83 12.27
C SER A 125 19.74 -2.42 12.62
N ALA A 126 19.46 -1.12 12.60
CA ALA A 126 18.24 -0.62 13.19
C ALA A 126 17.28 -0.06 12.14
N ASN A 127 16.16 -0.74 12.00
CA ASN A 127 14.94 -0.16 11.48
C ASN A 127 14.15 0.36 12.67
N HIS A 128 13.83 1.65 12.68
CA HIS A 128 13.05 2.25 13.75
C HIS A 128 11.72 2.76 13.24
N SER A 129 10.73 2.70 14.11
CA SER A 129 9.41 3.27 13.86
C SER A 129 8.95 4.03 15.09
N VAL A 130 8.19 5.10 14.89
CA VAL A 130 7.57 5.83 16.01
C VAL A 130 6.60 4.90 16.73
N ILE A 131 5.76 4.19 15.95
CA ILE A 131 4.83 3.17 16.46
C ILE A 131 5.09 1.87 15.72
N SER A 132 5.23 0.78 16.46
CA SER A 132 5.37 -0.57 15.91
C SER A 132 4.50 -1.57 16.67
N GLY A 133 4.06 -2.63 15.98
CA GLY A 133 3.31 -3.74 16.58
C GLY A 133 3.62 -5.06 15.88
N GLY A 134 3.59 -6.16 16.61
CA GLY A 134 3.76 -7.50 16.03
C GLY A 134 5.20 -7.91 15.68
N TRP A 135 6.18 -7.05 15.83
CA TRP A 135 7.57 -7.34 15.48
C TRP A 135 8.42 -7.73 16.72
N GLY A 136 9.25 -8.75 16.57
CA GLY A 136 10.30 -9.11 17.55
C GLY A 136 10.19 -10.53 18.11
N PRO A 137 11.20 -10.96 18.88
CA PRO A 137 11.37 -12.34 19.35
C PRO A 137 10.31 -12.80 20.39
N GLN A 138 9.51 -11.88 20.90
CA GLN A 138 8.45 -12.18 21.86
C GLN A 138 7.12 -12.54 21.20
N ARG A 139 7.09 -12.67 19.89
CA ARG A 139 5.89 -13.17 19.19
C ARG A 139 5.76 -14.65 19.48
N PRO A 140 4.74 -15.09 20.20
CA PRO A 140 4.47 -16.52 20.33
C PRO A 140 4.17 -17.10 18.95
N ALA A 141 4.75 -18.23 18.65
CA ALA A 141 4.48 -18.93 17.43
C ALA A 141 2.96 -19.12 17.26
N GLY A 142 2.46 -18.77 16.09
CA GLY A 142 1.06 -19.02 15.75
C GLY A 142 0.03 -18.00 16.21
N ARG A 143 0.41 -16.84 16.78
CA ARG A 143 -0.55 -15.80 17.16
C ARG A 143 -0.21 -14.47 16.56
N ASP A 144 -1.13 -13.91 15.78
CA ASP A 144 -1.04 -12.57 15.26
C ASP A 144 -1.49 -11.52 16.28
N PHE A 145 -1.01 -10.34 16.06
CA PHE A 145 -1.55 -9.17 16.71
C PHE A 145 -2.89 -8.86 16.05
N ASP A 146 -3.92 -8.76 16.85
CA ASP A 146 -5.26 -8.39 16.42
C ASP A 146 -5.68 -7.05 17.01
N ASN A 147 -6.64 -6.42 16.34
CA ASN A 147 -7.27 -5.17 16.76
C ASN A 147 -6.28 -4.09 17.19
N LEU A 148 -5.31 -3.77 16.32
CA LEU A 148 -4.43 -2.64 16.52
C LEU A 148 -5.01 -1.37 15.91
N ARG A 149 -4.96 -0.26 16.64
CA ARG A 149 -5.40 1.04 16.14
C ARG A 149 -4.40 2.13 16.41
N VAL A 150 -4.16 2.99 15.40
CA VAL A 150 -3.41 4.23 15.53
C VAL A 150 -4.24 5.35 14.93
N ALA A 151 -4.62 6.33 15.73
CA ALA A 151 -5.53 7.38 15.30
C ALA A 151 -5.22 8.75 15.88
N ASP A 152 -5.59 9.82 15.13
CA ASP A 152 -5.65 11.19 15.61
C ASP A 152 -4.30 11.74 16.13
N VAL A 153 -3.19 11.39 15.48
CA VAL A 153 -1.83 11.80 15.90
C VAL A 153 -0.98 12.28 14.74
N SER A 154 0.00 13.12 15.05
CA SER A 154 1.14 13.41 14.17
C SER A 154 2.38 12.65 14.66
N LEU A 155 3.06 11.97 13.74
CA LEU A 155 4.27 11.21 14.00
C LEU A 155 5.45 11.89 13.31
N ASP A 156 6.36 12.45 14.10
CA ASP A 156 7.67 12.96 13.63
C ASP A 156 8.71 11.86 13.74
N CYS A 157 9.10 11.32 12.60
CA CYS A 157 10.13 10.28 12.53
C CYS A 157 11.53 10.80 12.86
N ASN A 158 11.76 12.12 12.83
CA ASN A 158 13.00 12.78 13.20
C ASN A 158 14.25 12.13 12.59
N TRP A 159 14.19 11.75 11.31
CA TRP A 159 15.32 11.09 10.64
C TRP A 159 16.64 11.81 10.84
N ARG A 160 16.66 13.13 10.72
CA ARG A 160 17.90 13.93 10.83
C ARG A 160 18.53 13.81 12.20
N GLY A 161 17.75 13.96 13.28
CA GLY A 161 18.21 13.81 14.65
C GLY A 161 18.65 12.38 14.98
N MET A 162 17.86 11.39 14.53
CA MET A 162 18.21 9.98 14.65
C MET A 162 19.51 9.65 13.89
N LYS A 163 19.68 10.17 12.68
CA LYS A 163 20.87 9.95 11.86
C LYS A 163 22.11 10.61 12.45
N ALA A 164 21.98 11.81 12.99
CA ALA A 164 23.06 12.50 13.67
C ALA A 164 23.58 11.72 14.90
N ALA A 165 22.67 11.13 15.67
CA ALA A 165 23.00 10.39 16.89
C ALA A 165 23.48 8.95 16.65
N LEU A 166 23.00 8.27 15.62
CA LEU A 166 23.23 6.84 15.38
C LEU A 166 24.14 6.54 14.19
N GLY A 167 24.39 7.54 13.34
CA GLY A 167 25.32 7.41 12.21
C GLY A 167 24.95 6.27 11.25
N SER A 168 25.94 5.43 10.92
CA SER A 168 25.79 4.32 9.97
C SER A 168 24.97 3.14 10.49
N ILE A 169 24.71 3.07 11.79
CA ILE A 169 23.88 2.01 12.40
C ILE A 169 22.41 2.18 11.97
N LEU A 170 21.96 3.41 11.88
CA LEU A 170 20.59 3.71 11.46
C LEU A 170 20.38 3.37 9.99
N LYS A 171 19.44 2.50 9.70
CA LYS A 171 19.10 2.10 8.32
C LYS A 171 17.87 2.84 7.79
N LYS A 172 16.81 2.89 8.57
CA LYS A 172 15.57 3.60 8.21
C LYS A 172 14.77 4.00 9.44
N VAL A 173 13.94 5.03 9.27
CA VAL A 173 12.96 5.47 10.27
C VAL A 173 11.61 5.64 9.58
N ALA A 174 10.57 5.03 10.16
CA ALA A 174 9.20 5.04 9.69
C ALA A 174 8.24 5.55 10.78
N GLY A 175 7.02 5.90 10.41
CA GLY A 175 5.99 6.31 11.35
C GLY A 175 5.30 5.10 11.98
N VAL A 176 4.52 4.37 11.19
CA VAL A 176 3.73 3.21 11.63
C VAL A 176 4.22 1.94 10.94
N ASP A 177 4.51 0.91 11.71
CA ASP A 177 4.97 -0.38 11.20
C ASP A 177 4.31 -1.53 11.96
N LEU A 178 3.18 -2.02 11.44
CA LEU A 178 2.33 -3.01 12.08
C LEU A 178 2.38 -4.36 11.36
N LEU A 179 2.46 -5.41 12.14
CA LEU A 179 2.22 -6.77 11.73
C LEU A 179 0.99 -7.26 12.50
N ALA A 180 -0.17 -7.31 11.82
CA ALA A 180 -1.44 -7.55 12.49
C ALA A 180 -2.48 -8.19 11.56
N ARG A 181 -3.35 -9.01 12.14
CA ARG A 181 -4.53 -9.54 11.47
C ARG A 181 -5.59 -8.45 11.27
N GLN A 182 -5.75 -7.57 12.26
CA GLN A 182 -6.68 -6.46 12.19
C GLN A 182 -5.93 -5.18 12.57
N ALA A 183 -5.91 -4.20 11.66
CA ALA A 183 -5.23 -2.94 11.87
C ALA A 183 -6.00 -1.76 11.26
N LEU A 184 -6.28 -0.75 12.07
CA LEU A 184 -6.82 0.53 11.64
C LEU A 184 -5.79 1.63 11.85
N VAL A 185 -5.44 2.34 10.78
CA VAL A 185 -4.63 3.56 10.83
C VAL A 185 -5.46 4.69 10.24
N GLU A 186 -5.86 5.64 11.09
CA GLU A 186 -6.75 6.70 10.64
C GLU A 186 -6.39 8.07 11.19
N ARG A 187 -6.49 9.10 10.36
CA ARG A 187 -6.17 10.49 10.73
C ARG A 187 -4.78 10.58 11.40
N VAL A 188 -3.79 9.98 10.72
CA VAL A 188 -2.39 9.99 11.15
C VAL A 188 -1.57 10.79 10.15
N ARG A 189 -0.81 11.77 10.65
CA ARG A 189 0.21 12.46 9.84
C ARG A 189 1.57 11.85 10.13
N VAL A 190 2.32 11.47 9.10
CA VAL A 190 3.70 10.97 9.21
C VAL A 190 4.63 11.88 8.44
N SER A 191 5.65 12.40 9.12
CA SER A 191 6.64 13.30 8.54
C SER A 191 8.07 13.01 9.03
N GLY A 192 9.07 13.63 8.40
CA GLY A 192 10.47 13.52 8.82
C GLY A 192 11.06 12.11 8.74
N PHE A 193 10.54 11.24 7.89
CA PHE A 193 11.03 9.87 7.69
C PHE A 193 12.16 9.82 6.67
N GLY A 194 12.97 8.75 6.74
CA GLY A 194 14.10 8.59 5.86
C GLY A 194 14.76 7.22 5.93
N ALA A 195 15.68 6.98 5.00
CA ALA A 195 16.50 5.78 4.97
C ALA A 195 17.95 6.11 4.59
N GLN A 196 18.86 5.25 4.98
CA GLN A 196 20.27 5.35 4.56
C GLN A 196 20.39 4.94 3.09
N GLY A 197 20.98 5.79 2.27
CA GLY A 197 21.24 5.52 0.86
C GLY A 197 22.11 4.28 0.61
N GLY A 198 22.05 3.74 -0.61
CA GLY A 198 22.82 2.58 -1.10
C GLY A 198 21.94 1.36 -1.39
N ARG A 199 22.38 0.47 -2.29
CA ARG A 199 21.74 -0.84 -2.56
C ARG A 199 21.93 -1.76 -1.36
N PRO A 200 21.03 -2.71 -1.08
CA PRO A 200 19.95 -3.31 -1.86
C PRO A 200 18.53 -2.90 -1.39
N SER A 201 17.49 -3.43 -2.06
CA SER A 201 16.07 -3.14 -1.95
C SER A 201 15.44 -3.14 -0.53
N TRP A 202 16.01 -3.88 0.41
CA TRP A 202 15.53 -3.91 1.81
C TRP A 202 15.76 -2.61 2.60
N ARG A 203 16.35 -1.58 1.96
CA ARG A 203 16.51 -0.23 2.55
C ARG A 203 15.36 0.72 2.22
N GLU A 204 14.32 0.21 1.59
CA GLU A 204 13.11 0.95 1.37
C GLU A 204 12.45 1.34 2.69
N VAL A 205 12.02 2.58 2.80
CA VAL A 205 11.27 3.07 3.95
C VAL A 205 9.78 3.10 3.64
N PHE A 206 9.00 2.73 4.61
CA PHE A 206 7.55 2.73 4.55
C PHE A 206 7.03 3.60 5.69
N PRO A 207 6.65 4.87 5.47
CA PRO A 207 6.06 5.73 6.49
C PRO A 207 4.88 5.09 7.21
N ILE A 208 3.97 4.46 6.46
CA ILE A 208 2.90 3.63 6.99
C ILE A 208 2.98 2.26 6.33
N ARG A 209 3.20 1.23 7.14
CA ARG A 209 3.21 -0.15 6.69
C ARG A 209 2.34 -1.02 7.58
N VAL A 210 1.46 -1.79 6.95
CA VAL A 210 0.69 -2.84 7.62
C VAL A 210 0.88 -4.15 6.87
N ILE A 211 1.33 -5.17 7.60
CA ILE A 211 1.49 -6.52 7.07
C ILE A 211 0.57 -7.46 7.84
N SER A 212 -0.16 -8.31 7.11
CA SER A 212 -0.89 -9.44 7.70
C SER A 212 -0.26 -10.77 7.27
N GLY A 213 -0.53 -11.82 8.03
CA GLY A 213 -0.20 -13.18 7.60
C GLY A 213 1.28 -13.56 7.59
N MET A 214 2.10 -13.08 8.51
CA MET A 214 3.44 -13.64 8.69
C MET A 214 3.40 -14.85 9.63
N GLY A 215 3.15 -16.03 9.07
CA GLY A 215 3.52 -17.29 9.70
C GLY A 215 4.93 -17.72 9.26
N ASP A 216 5.73 -18.23 10.17
CA ASP A 216 7.01 -18.86 9.86
C ASP A 216 6.79 -20.25 9.23
N GLY A 217 6.05 -20.32 8.10
CA GLY A 217 5.78 -21.56 7.37
C GLY A 217 4.82 -22.53 8.06
N ALA A 218 4.26 -22.21 9.20
CA ALA A 218 3.21 -23.02 9.84
C ALA A 218 1.84 -22.52 9.38
N GLU A 219 1.01 -23.41 8.91
CA GLU A 219 -0.40 -23.18 8.63
C GLU A 219 -1.06 -22.64 9.91
N LEU A 220 -1.37 -21.35 9.92
CA LEU A 220 -2.14 -20.76 11.01
C LEU A 220 -3.62 -20.78 10.61
N PRO A 221 -4.45 -21.60 11.27
CA PRO A 221 -5.89 -21.56 11.07
C PRO A 221 -6.40 -20.19 11.52
N GLY A 222 -7.13 -19.48 10.65
CA GLY A 222 -7.85 -18.27 11.01
C GLY A 222 -7.48 -16.98 10.31
N TYR A 223 -6.67 -17.01 9.24
CA TYR A 223 -6.34 -15.81 8.45
C TYR A 223 -7.46 -15.32 7.51
N SER A 224 -8.56 -16.04 7.42
CA SER A 224 -9.70 -15.66 6.56
C SER A 224 -10.32 -14.30 6.89
N ASP A 225 -10.06 -13.77 8.10
CA ASP A 225 -10.74 -12.58 8.61
C ASP A 225 -9.80 -11.40 8.87
N SER A 226 -8.72 -11.30 8.10
CA SER A 226 -7.83 -10.15 8.23
C SER A 226 -8.49 -8.89 7.69
N ILE A 227 -8.45 -7.82 8.48
CA ILE A 227 -9.00 -6.50 8.13
C ILE A 227 -7.91 -5.47 8.26
N ILE A 228 -7.62 -4.75 7.18
CA ILE A 228 -6.67 -3.64 7.19
C ILE A 228 -7.38 -2.42 6.61
N GLU A 229 -7.42 -1.34 7.37
CA GLU A 229 -7.92 -0.08 6.87
C GLU A 229 -6.93 1.06 7.19
N ILE A 230 -6.58 1.83 6.14
CA ILE A 230 -5.72 3.00 6.26
C ILE A 230 -6.46 4.17 5.60
N ARG A 231 -6.84 5.16 6.41
CA ARG A 231 -7.70 6.24 5.92
C ARG A 231 -7.41 7.60 6.52
N HIS A 232 -7.68 8.65 5.75
CA HIS A 232 -7.51 10.05 6.17
C HIS A 232 -6.11 10.37 6.71
N CYS A 233 -5.09 9.64 6.24
CA CYS A 233 -3.72 9.82 6.64
C CYS A 233 -2.99 10.80 5.72
N ILE A 234 -1.99 11.49 6.27
CA ILE A 234 -1.10 12.39 5.54
C ILE A 234 0.33 11.84 5.64
N VAL A 235 0.94 11.59 4.49
CA VAL A 235 2.35 11.15 4.41
C VAL A 235 3.11 12.20 3.60
N GLU A 236 4.08 12.84 4.25
CA GLU A 236 4.84 13.94 3.63
C GLU A 236 6.22 14.09 4.26
N ASP A 237 7.04 14.95 3.68
CA ASP A 237 8.36 15.29 4.19
C ASP A 237 9.34 14.09 4.26
N PHE A 238 9.44 13.36 3.13
CA PHE A 238 10.54 12.43 2.93
C PHE A 238 11.85 13.24 2.81
N VAL A 239 12.76 13.07 3.76
CA VAL A 239 13.94 13.93 3.89
C VAL A 239 14.91 13.88 2.70
N HIS A 240 14.79 12.91 1.83
CA HIS A 240 15.59 12.79 0.60
C HIS A 240 14.87 13.37 -0.64
N GLY A 241 13.64 13.86 -0.47
CA GLY A 241 12.79 14.29 -1.57
C GLY A 241 12.29 13.15 -2.44
N PRO A 242 11.52 13.44 -3.48
CA PRO A 242 11.03 12.43 -4.39
C PRO A 242 12.20 11.80 -5.13
N SER A 243 12.40 10.52 -4.93
CA SER A 243 13.34 9.74 -5.74
C SER A 243 12.66 9.42 -7.07
N THR A 244 13.20 9.97 -8.14
CA THR A 244 12.62 9.90 -9.47
C THR A 244 13.10 8.69 -10.27
N GLY A 245 13.33 7.54 -9.63
CA GLY A 245 13.72 6.36 -10.38
C GLY A 245 14.54 5.34 -9.59
N THR A 246 15.65 4.88 -10.16
CA THR A 246 16.51 3.85 -9.56
C THR A 246 17.44 4.37 -8.46
N GLU A 247 17.29 5.63 -8.06
CA GLU A 247 18.09 6.23 -6.99
C GLU A 247 17.59 5.76 -5.63
N TRP A 248 18.52 5.40 -4.80
CA TRP A 248 18.25 5.03 -3.42
C TRP A 248 18.53 6.21 -2.49
N PRO A 249 17.78 6.34 -1.42
CA PRO A 249 16.80 5.41 -0.85
C PRO A 249 15.41 5.50 -1.53
N TYR A 250 14.72 4.36 -1.58
CA TYR A 250 13.32 4.29 -1.99
C TYR A 250 12.40 4.56 -0.81
N CYS A 251 11.28 5.20 -1.10
CA CYS A 251 10.20 5.40 -0.16
C CYS A 251 8.86 5.02 -0.78
N THR A 252 8.11 4.18 -0.10
CA THR A 252 6.71 3.92 -0.44
C THR A 252 5.82 4.48 0.66
N GLY A 253 4.98 5.46 0.32
CA GLY A 253 4.17 6.20 1.26
C GLY A 253 3.28 5.34 2.13
N ILE A 254 2.44 4.51 1.51
CA ILE A 254 1.61 3.51 2.19
C ILE A 254 1.90 2.13 1.59
N MET A 255 2.26 1.18 2.44
CA MET A 255 2.51 -0.20 2.06
C MET A 255 1.56 -1.14 2.80
N VAL A 256 0.78 -1.89 2.05
CA VAL A 256 0.01 -3.03 2.57
C VAL A 256 0.59 -4.31 2.01
N SER A 257 0.75 -5.32 2.84
CA SER A 257 1.28 -6.60 2.41
C SER A 257 0.60 -7.75 3.14
N HIS A 258 0.45 -8.85 2.43
CA HIS A 258 0.07 -10.12 3.03
C HIS A 258 1.15 -11.16 2.75
N ARG A 259 1.53 -11.90 3.77
CA ARG A 259 2.51 -12.98 3.66
C ARG A 259 1.90 -14.25 4.22
N GLY A 260 1.04 -14.87 3.45
CA GLY A 260 0.51 -16.19 3.74
C GLY A 260 1.08 -17.22 2.76
N ALA A 261 1.25 -18.45 3.21
CA ALA A 261 1.75 -19.53 2.35
C ALA A 261 0.65 -20.11 1.43
N ASP A 262 -0.61 -19.76 1.65
CA ASP A 262 -1.71 -20.46 0.98
C ASP A 262 -2.80 -19.53 0.42
N ALA A 263 -3.04 -19.69 -0.88
CA ALA A 263 -4.12 -19.00 -1.60
C ALA A 263 -5.52 -19.45 -1.16
N ALA A 264 -5.63 -20.61 -0.52
CA ALA A 264 -6.91 -21.22 -0.16
C ALA A 264 -7.51 -20.64 1.13
N ASN A 265 -6.71 -20.06 2.01
CA ASN A 265 -7.08 -19.88 3.41
C ASN A 265 -7.34 -18.44 3.87
N GLY A 266 -7.38 -17.44 3.00
CA GLY A 266 -7.56 -16.10 3.57
C GLY A 266 -8.09 -15.04 2.64
N THR A 267 -9.29 -14.57 2.94
CA THR A 267 -9.77 -13.30 2.43
C THR A 267 -9.23 -12.19 3.31
N VAL A 268 -8.29 -11.41 2.81
CA VAL A 268 -7.84 -10.20 3.49
C VAL A 268 -8.63 -9.02 2.94
N ASN A 269 -9.47 -8.43 3.77
CA ASN A 269 -10.18 -7.20 3.44
C ASN A 269 -9.24 -6.02 3.66
N VAL A 270 -8.83 -5.36 2.58
CA VAL A 270 -7.96 -4.19 2.62
C VAL A 270 -8.69 -2.99 2.08
N ARG A 271 -8.66 -1.89 2.82
CA ARG A 271 -9.13 -0.60 2.36
C ARG A 271 -8.06 0.46 2.60
N VAL A 272 -7.69 1.16 1.55
CA VAL A 272 -6.77 2.31 1.62
C VAL A 272 -7.45 3.48 0.93
N HIS A 273 -7.88 4.49 1.69
CA HIS A 273 -8.71 5.53 1.11
C HIS A 273 -8.60 6.88 1.82
N HIS A 274 -8.94 7.96 1.07
CA HIS A 274 -8.93 9.33 1.56
C HIS A 274 -7.57 9.75 2.15
N ASN A 275 -6.47 9.17 1.64
CA ASN A 275 -5.14 9.50 2.11
C ASN A 275 -4.49 10.53 1.19
N GLU A 276 -3.66 11.38 1.76
CA GLU A 276 -2.79 12.32 1.06
C GLU A 276 -1.34 11.89 1.18
N ILE A 277 -0.69 11.64 0.04
CA ILE A 277 0.70 11.17 -0.01
C ILE A 277 1.50 12.10 -0.91
N ARG A 278 2.62 12.64 -0.41
CA ARG A 278 3.40 13.64 -1.14
C ARG A 278 4.90 13.37 -1.07
N ASN A 279 5.59 13.68 -2.18
CA ASN A 279 7.05 13.72 -2.24
C ASN A 279 7.74 12.39 -1.87
N VAL A 280 7.22 11.27 -2.33
CA VAL A 280 7.79 9.92 -2.12
C VAL A 280 8.12 9.25 -3.46
N THR A 281 8.85 8.14 -3.44
CA THR A 281 9.17 7.40 -4.66
C THR A 281 7.95 6.70 -5.22
N ASN A 282 7.28 5.89 -4.40
CA ASN A 282 6.03 5.22 -4.72
C ASN A 282 4.94 5.75 -3.78
N GLY A 283 3.78 6.14 -4.31
CA GLY A 283 2.67 6.59 -3.48
C GLY A 283 2.13 5.45 -2.62
N ILE A 284 1.51 4.48 -3.27
CA ILE A 284 0.89 3.32 -2.61
C ILE A 284 1.48 2.05 -3.19
N ALA A 285 1.79 1.07 -2.35
CA ALA A 285 2.20 -0.24 -2.80
C ALA A 285 1.40 -1.36 -2.13
N LEU A 286 1.22 -2.40 -2.93
CA LEU A 286 0.68 -3.67 -2.50
C LEU A 286 1.78 -4.71 -2.61
N GLY A 287 2.17 -5.29 -1.48
CA GLY A 287 3.24 -6.27 -1.39
C GLY A 287 2.74 -7.65 -0.96
N GLY A 288 3.56 -8.68 -1.20
CA GLY A 288 3.24 -10.05 -0.81
C GLY A 288 2.30 -10.77 -1.78
N ALA A 289 1.84 -11.95 -1.41
CA ALA A 289 0.98 -12.79 -2.22
C ALA A 289 -0.42 -12.90 -1.61
N TYR A 290 -1.42 -13.24 -2.45
CA TYR A 290 -2.75 -13.70 -2.03
C TYR A 290 -3.69 -12.68 -1.37
N LEU A 291 -3.47 -11.37 -1.55
CA LEU A 291 -4.49 -10.39 -1.19
C LEU A 291 -5.73 -10.58 -2.09
N GLN A 292 -6.88 -10.71 -1.45
CA GLN A 292 -8.17 -10.76 -2.11
C GLN A 292 -9.04 -9.64 -1.52
N ARG A 293 -9.88 -9.01 -2.34
CA ARG A 293 -10.78 -7.92 -1.93
C ARG A 293 -10.06 -6.69 -1.36
N ALA A 294 -8.99 -6.24 -2.00
CA ALA A 294 -8.35 -4.99 -1.66
C ALA A 294 -8.95 -3.85 -2.47
N VAL A 295 -9.33 -2.75 -1.82
CA VAL A 295 -9.89 -1.56 -2.46
C VAL A 295 -9.07 -0.34 -2.11
N PHE A 296 -8.57 0.36 -3.14
CA PHE A 296 -7.81 1.60 -3.03
C PHE A 296 -8.61 2.71 -3.71
N PHE A 297 -9.13 3.67 -2.94
CA PHE A 297 -10.03 4.68 -3.50
C PHE A 297 -9.90 6.05 -2.85
N GLU A 298 -10.19 7.09 -3.63
CA GLU A 298 -10.19 8.48 -3.16
C GLU A 298 -8.89 8.91 -2.46
N ASN A 299 -7.76 8.33 -2.87
CA ASN A 299 -6.45 8.77 -2.42
C ASN A 299 -5.91 9.86 -3.34
N THR A 300 -5.18 10.81 -2.79
CA THR A 300 -4.44 11.82 -3.54
C THR A 300 -2.94 11.58 -3.36
N VAL A 301 -2.25 11.30 -4.47
CA VAL A 301 -0.80 11.07 -4.50
C VAL A 301 -0.18 12.17 -5.36
N THR A 302 0.75 12.93 -4.80
CA THR A 302 1.29 14.12 -5.47
C THR A 302 2.82 14.14 -5.45
N ASN A 303 3.40 14.53 -6.58
CA ASN A 303 4.85 14.67 -6.73
C ASN A 303 5.62 13.41 -6.34
N CYS A 304 5.29 12.29 -6.98
CA CYS A 304 5.88 10.98 -6.73
C CYS A 304 6.54 10.41 -7.99
N GLY A 305 7.44 9.45 -7.80
CA GLY A 305 7.99 8.71 -8.93
C GLY A 305 6.90 7.90 -9.63
N ILE A 306 6.18 7.07 -8.88
CA ILE A 306 5.02 6.30 -9.36
C ILE A 306 3.84 6.49 -8.40
N GLY A 307 2.64 6.70 -8.93
CA GLY A 307 1.44 6.84 -8.14
C GLY A 307 1.12 5.61 -7.30
N PHE A 308 1.10 4.42 -7.95
CA PHE A 308 1.01 3.15 -7.24
C PHE A 308 1.91 2.07 -7.86
N ASN A 309 2.39 1.15 -7.03
CA ASN A 309 3.22 0.03 -7.46
C ASN A 309 2.75 -1.28 -6.80
N PHE A 310 2.06 -2.11 -7.57
CA PHE A 310 1.55 -3.41 -7.15
C PHE A 310 2.38 -4.51 -7.79
N ASP A 311 3.57 -4.70 -7.24
CA ASP A 311 4.60 -5.59 -7.77
C ASP A 311 4.72 -6.85 -6.90
N THR A 312 3.69 -7.71 -6.98
CA THR A 312 3.70 -8.93 -6.18
C THR A 312 2.80 -10.01 -6.70
N GLY A 313 3.28 -11.22 -6.62
CA GLY A 313 2.64 -12.37 -7.19
C GLY A 313 1.25 -12.69 -6.62
N SER A 314 0.36 -13.05 -7.52
CA SER A 314 -0.90 -13.74 -7.24
C SER A 314 -2.00 -12.98 -6.50
N ASN A 315 -1.97 -11.64 -6.43
CA ASN A 315 -3.09 -10.85 -5.91
C ASN A 315 -4.30 -10.92 -6.85
N ARG A 316 -5.51 -10.98 -6.27
CA ARG A 316 -6.76 -11.10 -7.02
C ARG A 316 -7.82 -10.11 -6.53
N GLY A 317 -8.70 -9.70 -7.43
CA GLY A 317 -9.87 -8.92 -7.08
C GLY A 317 -9.54 -7.57 -6.44
N VAL A 318 -8.43 -6.95 -6.84
CA VAL A 318 -8.03 -5.64 -6.37
C VAL A 318 -8.75 -4.56 -7.16
N VAL A 319 -9.34 -3.60 -6.47
CA VAL A 319 -10.01 -2.46 -7.08
C VAL A 319 -9.25 -1.18 -6.78
N ILE A 320 -8.90 -0.43 -7.82
CA ILE A 320 -8.23 0.87 -7.74
C ILE A 320 -9.14 1.87 -8.43
N ARG A 321 -9.82 2.74 -7.66
CA ARG A 321 -10.82 3.64 -8.23
C ARG A 321 -10.82 5.02 -7.60
N ASP A 322 -11.25 6.01 -8.37
CA ASP A 322 -11.48 7.38 -7.90
C ASP A 322 -10.25 8.04 -7.25
N ASN A 323 -9.04 7.57 -7.57
CA ASN A 323 -7.81 8.15 -7.03
C ASN A 323 -7.30 9.28 -7.94
N ARG A 324 -6.52 10.18 -7.35
CA ARG A 324 -5.85 11.30 -8.03
C ARG A 324 -4.34 11.16 -7.90
N PHE A 325 -3.68 10.92 -9.01
CA PHE A 325 -2.22 10.85 -9.13
C PHE A 325 -1.75 12.09 -9.89
N VAL A 326 -1.13 13.05 -9.19
CA VAL A 326 -0.83 14.39 -9.73
C VAL A 326 0.66 14.66 -9.65
N ALA A 327 1.23 15.17 -10.74
CA ALA A 327 2.67 15.44 -10.86
C ALA A 327 3.54 14.20 -10.55
N CYS A 328 3.08 13.02 -10.92
CA CYS A 328 3.86 11.78 -10.87
C CYS A 328 4.54 11.54 -12.23
N ILE A 329 5.69 10.84 -12.23
CA ILE A 329 6.35 10.44 -13.49
C ILE A 329 5.59 9.28 -14.12
N GLY A 330 5.19 8.29 -13.33
CA GLY A 330 4.34 7.16 -13.72
C GLY A 330 3.04 7.13 -12.94
N GLY A 331 1.96 6.73 -13.60
CA GLY A 331 0.66 6.60 -12.94
C GLY A 331 0.60 5.36 -12.04
N GLY A 332 0.88 4.20 -12.60
CA GLY A 332 0.86 2.96 -11.84
C GLY A 332 1.52 1.78 -12.51
N SER A 333 1.87 0.78 -11.71
CA SER A 333 2.42 -0.51 -12.17
C SER A 333 1.69 -1.67 -11.51
N VAL A 334 1.34 -2.68 -12.32
CA VAL A 334 0.77 -3.95 -11.87
C VAL A 334 1.59 -5.09 -12.43
N ASN A 335 2.05 -5.97 -11.55
CA ASN A 335 2.80 -7.18 -11.91
C ASN A 335 2.14 -8.41 -11.27
N ASP A 336 1.90 -9.46 -12.07
CA ASP A 336 1.21 -10.69 -11.67
C ASP A 336 -0.17 -10.47 -11.01
N GLY A 337 -0.89 -9.43 -11.45
CA GLY A 337 -2.25 -9.13 -11.00
C GLY A 337 -3.29 -10.00 -11.71
N LYS A 338 -4.32 -10.44 -10.98
CA LYS A 338 -5.42 -11.24 -11.52
C LYS A 338 -6.76 -10.59 -11.20
N ALA A 339 -7.59 -10.41 -12.22
CA ALA A 339 -8.92 -9.83 -12.05
C ALA A 339 -8.90 -8.47 -11.29
N PHE A 340 -7.97 -7.59 -11.64
CA PHE A 340 -7.94 -6.23 -11.12
C PHE A 340 -8.93 -5.35 -11.86
N VAL A 341 -9.48 -4.37 -11.15
CA VAL A 341 -10.29 -3.30 -11.72
C VAL A 341 -9.60 -1.97 -11.44
N ILE A 342 -9.19 -1.26 -12.49
CA ILE A 342 -8.56 0.05 -12.40
C ILE A 342 -9.48 1.02 -13.12
N ARG A 343 -10.27 1.80 -12.37
CA ARG A 343 -11.31 2.61 -12.99
C ARG A 343 -11.44 4.00 -12.39
N ASP A 344 -11.89 4.93 -13.21
CA ASP A 344 -12.29 6.27 -12.81
C ASP A 344 -11.19 7.04 -12.07
N ASN A 345 -9.91 6.71 -12.34
CA ASN A 345 -8.78 7.40 -11.74
C ASN A 345 -8.34 8.56 -12.63
N PHE A 346 -7.82 9.60 -11.99
CA PHE A 346 -7.20 10.72 -12.65
C PHE A 346 -5.68 10.69 -12.51
N PHE A 347 -4.98 10.67 -13.64
CA PHE A 347 -3.52 10.69 -13.73
C PHE A 347 -3.06 11.97 -14.44
N ARG A 348 -2.37 12.85 -13.72
CA ARG A 348 -1.65 13.97 -14.31
C ARG A 348 -0.16 13.73 -14.15
N LEU A 349 0.51 13.41 -15.25
CA LEU A 349 1.87 12.91 -15.27
C LEU A 349 2.81 13.99 -15.81
N ILE A 350 4.01 14.04 -15.26
CA ILE A 350 5.07 14.97 -15.66
C ILE A 350 6.20 14.22 -16.35
N ALA A 351 6.88 14.90 -17.26
CA ALA A 351 8.06 14.32 -17.89
C ALA A 351 9.16 14.03 -16.86
N PRO A 352 9.87 12.89 -16.99
CA PRO A 352 10.98 12.58 -16.11
C PRO A 352 12.12 13.59 -16.26
N SER A 353 12.74 13.97 -15.16
CA SER A 353 13.86 14.90 -15.12
C SER A 353 15.13 14.36 -15.79
N ALA A 354 15.24 13.06 -15.98
CA ALA A 354 16.37 12.42 -16.63
C ALA A 354 15.94 11.26 -17.53
N PRO A 355 16.63 11.03 -18.67
CA PRO A 355 16.30 9.97 -19.64
C PRO A 355 16.23 8.55 -19.02
N ARG A 356 17.03 8.28 -18.00
CA ARG A 356 17.03 6.99 -17.28
C ARG A 356 15.70 6.65 -16.61
N PHE A 357 14.79 7.63 -16.42
CA PHE A 357 13.47 7.44 -15.86
C PHE A 357 12.36 7.35 -16.91
N ALA A 358 12.72 7.49 -18.18
CA ALA A 358 11.77 7.44 -19.27
C ALA A 358 10.90 6.18 -19.29
N TRP A 359 11.46 5.05 -18.84
CA TRP A 359 10.72 3.79 -18.77
C TRP A 359 9.59 3.79 -17.71
N TRP A 360 9.56 4.75 -16.79
CA TRP A 360 8.49 4.96 -15.83
C TRP A 360 7.39 5.87 -16.35
N HIS A 361 7.67 6.65 -17.40
CA HIS A 361 6.75 7.63 -17.96
C HIS A 361 5.60 6.97 -18.72
N ASN A 362 4.75 6.28 -17.98
CA ASN A 362 3.58 5.58 -18.50
C ASN A 362 2.37 5.90 -17.63
N GLY A 363 1.19 6.01 -18.23
CA GLY A 363 -0.05 6.10 -17.48
C GLY A 363 -0.24 4.88 -16.60
N LEU A 364 -0.20 3.71 -17.21
CA LEU A 364 -0.17 2.43 -16.51
C LEU A 364 0.88 1.52 -17.15
N ARG A 365 1.54 0.75 -16.32
CA ARG A 365 2.44 -0.33 -16.74
C ARG A 365 1.89 -1.65 -16.23
N ILE A 366 1.49 -2.51 -17.15
CA ILE A 366 0.95 -3.83 -16.87
C ILE A 366 2.00 -4.86 -17.25
N ARG A 367 2.44 -5.62 -16.27
CA ARG A 367 3.62 -6.48 -16.38
C ARG A 367 3.29 -7.94 -16.35
N ASP A 368 4.31 -8.74 -16.40
CA ASP A 368 4.31 -10.21 -16.49
C ASP A 368 3.19 -10.88 -15.70
N TYR A 369 2.59 -11.90 -16.30
CA TYR A 369 1.53 -12.74 -15.72
C TYR A 369 0.24 -11.99 -15.32
N THR A 370 0.12 -10.69 -15.58
CA THR A 370 -1.07 -9.90 -15.29
C THR A 370 -2.15 -10.24 -16.32
N ARG A 371 -3.34 -10.63 -15.82
CA ARG A 371 -4.44 -11.10 -16.68
C ARG A 371 -5.82 -10.83 -16.09
N GLY A 372 -6.82 -10.85 -16.97
CA GLY A 372 -8.22 -10.66 -16.59
C GLY A 372 -8.50 -9.32 -15.93
N ILE A 373 -7.68 -8.30 -16.21
CA ILE A 373 -7.86 -6.97 -15.61
C ILE A 373 -8.82 -6.13 -16.46
N LEU A 374 -9.54 -5.24 -15.79
CA LEU A 374 -10.35 -4.21 -16.43
C LEU A 374 -9.75 -2.84 -16.12
N VAL A 375 -9.41 -2.08 -17.17
CA VAL A 375 -8.96 -0.69 -17.09
C VAL A 375 -9.98 0.18 -17.77
N GLU A 376 -10.76 0.95 -17.01
CA GLU A 376 -11.95 1.63 -17.52
C GLU A 376 -12.10 3.05 -16.98
N GLY A 377 -12.54 3.98 -17.82
CA GLY A 377 -12.95 5.33 -17.41
C GLY A 377 -11.83 6.19 -16.83
N ASN A 378 -10.56 5.77 -16.96
CA ASN A 378 -9.45 6.53 -16.41
C ASN A 378 -9.09 7.71 -17.33
N ARG A 379 -8.68 8.81 -16.72
CA ARG A 379 -8.22 9.99 -17.41
C ARG A 379 -6.72 10.20 -17.23
N PHE A 380 -5.98 10.14 -18.33
CA PHE A 380 -4.52 10.36 -18.38
C PHE A 380 -4.20 11.71 -19.02
N VAL A 381 -3.50 12.57 -18.31
CA VAL A 381 -3.01 13.87 -18.78
C VAL A 381 -1.50 13.88 -18.66
N PHE A 382 -0.80 14.11 -19.75
CA PHE A 382 0.65 14.20 -19.77
C PHE A 382 1.04 15.67 -19.95
N ASP A 383 1.70 16.22 -18.93
CA ASP A 383 2.19 17.60 -18.97
C ASP A 383 3.53 17.67 -19.72
N GLY A 384 3.64 18.63 -20.61
CA GLY A 384 4.84 18.88 -21.42
C GLY A 384 4.80 18.16 -22.77
N GLU A 385 5.87 18.35 -23.54
CA GLU A 385 6.00 17.68 -24.84
C GLU A 385 6.15 16.17 -24.64
N SER A 386 5.24 15.41 -25.21
CA SER A 386 5.26 13.96 -25.22
C SER A 386 6.52 13.47 -25.96
N LYS A 387 7.47 12.96 -25.21
CA LYS A 387 8.63 12.30 -25.77
C LYS A 387 8.26 10.89 -26.22
N SER A 388 8.99 10.35 -27.17
CA SER A 388 8.78 9.01 -27.72
C SER A 388 8.72 7.87 -26.69
N SER A 389 9.20 8.10 -25.46
CA SER A 389 9.17 7.13 -24.36
C SER A 389 7.88 7.11 -23.54
N ALA A 390 7.03 8.15 -23.64
CA ALA A 390 5.77 8.18 -22.91
C ALA A 390 4.72 7.25 -23.55
N ARG A 391 3.94 6.56 -22.71
CA ARG A 391 2.86 5.67 -23.15
C ARG A 391 1.63 5.88 -22.26
N GLY A 392 0.44 5.82 -22.85
CA GLY A 392 -0.80 5.80 -22.09
C GLY A 392 -0.89 4.55 -21.22
N ILE A 393 -0.84 3.39 -21.86
CA ILE A 393 -0.79 2.09 -21.17
C ILE A 393 0.30 1.25 -21.83
N LEU A 394 1.25 0.78 -21.04
CA LEU A 394 2.34 -0.09 -21.48
C LEU A 394 2.12 -1.51 -20.97
N LEU A 395 2.03 -2.44 -21.90
CA LEU A 395 1.97 -3.86 -21.62
C LEU A 395 3.37 -4.44 -21.81
N HIS A 396 3.94 -5.01 -20.76
CA HIS A 396 5.37 -5.36 -20.76
C HIS A 396 5.61 -6.74 -20.15
N GLY A 397 6.27 -7.60 -20.89
CA GLY A 397 6.70 -8.89 -20.41
C GLY A 397 5.92 -10.09 -20.97
N LYS A 398 6.15 -11.25 -20.39
CA LYS A 398 5.60 -12.53 -20.84
C LYS A 398 4.26 -12.86 -20.20
N ASN A 399 3.41 -13.58 -20.93
CA ASN A 399 2.15 -14.12 -20.43
C ASN A 399 1.14 -13.06 -19.93
N VAL A 400 1.22 -11.80 -20.38
CA VAL A 400 0.22 -10.80 -20.10
C VAL A 400 -1.07 -11.18 -20.85
N GLY A 401 -2.21 -11.23 -20.14
CA GLY A 401 -3.49 -11.67 -20.73
C GLY A 401 -3.64 -13.19 -20.90
N LEU A 402 -2.73 -13.99 -20.38
CA LEU A 402 -2.78 -15.44 -20.46
C LEU A 402 -2.89 -16.09 -19.08
N ARG A 403 -3.70 -17.12 -18.98
CA ARG A 403 -3.76 -18.01 -17.84
C ARG A 403 -3.00 -19.31 -18.14
N THR A 404 -2.06 -19.65 -17.28
CA THR A 404 -1.36 -20.93 -17.33
C THR A 404 -1.78 -21.77 -16.11
N PHE A 405 -2.16 -23.01 -16.33
CA PHE A 405 -2.58 -23.92 -15.26
C PHE A 405 -2.26 -25.36 -15.65
N LYS A 406 -2.24 -26.26 -14.67
CA LYS A 406 -2.20 -27.71 -14.92
C LYS A 406 -3.64 -28.23 -15.03
N ASN A 407 -3.91 -29.02 -16.07
CA ASN A 407 -5.17 -29.75 -16.20
C ASN A 407 -5.22 -30.96 -15.24
N ALA A 408 -6.33 -31.70 -15.25
CA ALA A 408 -6.50 -32.89 -14.41
C ALA A 408 -5.42 -33.96 -14.64
N ASP A 409 -4.85 -34.02 -15.84
CA ASP A 409 -3.81 -34.96 -16.25
C ASP A 409 -2.39 -34.48 -15.86
N GLY A 410 -2.29 -33.31 -15.22
CA GLY A 410 -1.02 -32.71 -14.81
C GLY A 410 -0.27 -31.99 -15.93
N GLU A 411 -0.84 -31.85 -17.11
CA GLU A 411 -0.23 -31.15 -18.24
C GLU A 411 -0.43 -29.64 -18.12
N TRP A 412 0.58 -28.87 -18.51
CA TRP A 412 0.48 -27.41 -18.59
C TRP A 412 -0.39 -26.98 -19.76
N ARG A 413 -1.43 -26.22 -19.46
CA ARG A 413 -2.35 -25.61 -20.44
C ARG A 413 -2.29 -24.09 -20.35
N ARG A 414 -2.51 -23.45 -21.48
CA ARG A 414 -2.66 -21.99 -21.58
C ARG A 414 -4.05 -21.66 -22.08
N GLU A 415 -4.70 -20.73 -21.39
CA GLU A 415 -5.99 -20.16 -21.80
C GLU A 415 -5.87 -18.65 -21.85
N THR A 416 -6.64 -18.07 -22.75
CA THR A 416 -6.79 -16.63 -22.84
C THR A 416 -7.56 -16.12 -21.63
N ASP A 417 -6.97 -15.16 -20.93
CA ASP A 417 -7.63 -14.41 -19.84
C ASP A 417 -7.35 -12.92 -20.11
N PRO A 418 -8.10 -12.33 -21.07
CA PRO A 418 -7.72 -11.08 -21.70
C PRO A 418 -7.87 -9.89 -20.74
N ASN A 419 -6.92 -8.98 -20.84
CA ASN A 419 -7.02 -7.67 -20.25
C ASN A 419 -7.96 -6.81 -21.12
N ARG A 420 -8.82 -6.01 -20.47
CA ARG A 420 -9.83 -5.19 -21.13
C ARG A 420 -9.57 -3.72 -20.86
N PHE A 421 -9.59 -2.91 -21.93
CA PHE A 421 -9.34 -1.48 -21.86
C PHE A 421 -10.49 -0.76 -22.56
N ARG A 422 -11.22 0.11 -21.85
CA ARG A 422 -12.35 0.82 -22.43
C ARG A 422 -12.58 2.17 -21.78
N ASN A 423 -13.12 3.10 -22.53
CA ASN A 423 -13.52 4.42 -22.05
C ASN A 423 -12.42 5.21 -21.33
N ASN A 424 -11.13 4.92 -21.61
CA ASN A 424 -10.03 5.70 -21.07
C ASN A 424 -9.75 6.89 -21.98
N SER A 425 -9.46 8.04 -21.40
CA SER A 425 -9.12 9.25 -22.14
C SER A 425 -7.67 9.64 -21.96
N TYR A 426 -7.05 10.17 -23.00
CA TYR A 426 -5.64 10.51 -23.03
C TYR A 426 -5.46 11.93 -23.60
N SER A 427 -4.60 12.74 -22.99
CA SER A 427 -4.21 14.04 -23.52
C SER A 427 -2.73 14.30 -23.28
N GLY A 428 -2.10 15.09 -24.15
CA GLY A 428 -0.67 15.39 -24.10
C GLY A 428 0.25 14.27 -24.64
N LEU A 429 -0.31 13.22 -25.26
CA LEU A 429 0.39 12.16 -25.97
C LEU A 429 0.18 12.27 -27.48
N LEU A 430 1.14 11.75 -28.25
CA LEU A 430 0.88 11.48 -29.68
C LEU A 430 -0.20 10.41 -29.79
N PRO A 431 -1.10 10.49 -30.80
CA PRO A 431 -2.21 9.54 -30.95
C PRO A 431 -1.77 8.08 -30.96
N ASN A 432 -0.66 7.77 -31.60
CA ASN A 432 -0.08 6.42 -31.65
C ASN A 432 0.52 5.94 -30.33
N LEU A 433 0.65 6.80 -29.31
CA LEU A 433 1.16 6.46 -27.99
C LEU A 433 0.06 6.44 -26.92
N ALA A 434 -1.15 6.89 -27.28
CA ALA A 434 -2.32 6.72 -26.46
C ALA A 434 -2.81 5.25 -26.51
N GLY A 435 -3.44 4.81 -25.45
CA GLY A 435 -3.96 3.46 -25.38
C GLY A 435 -2.92 2.37 -25.09
N PRO A 436 -3.33 1.11 -25.18
CA PRO A 436 -2.46 -0.03 -24.90
C PRO A 436 -1.36 -0.20 -25.96
N GLN A 437 -0.12 -0.27 -25.50
CA GLN A 437 1.05 -0.52 -26.32
C GLN A 437 1.72 -1.81 -25.83
N GLN A 438 2.24 -2.60 -26.76
CA GLN A 438 2.90 -3.85 -26.40
C GLN A 438 4.42 -3.76 -26.54
N VAL A 439 5.10 -4.34 -25.56
CA VAL A 439 6.53 -4.65 -25.65
C VAL A 439 6.74 -6.06 -25.08
N GLY A 440 7.20 -7.01 -25.89
CA GLY A 440 7.44 -8.42 -25.50
C GLY A 440 6.46 -9.41 -26.13
N HIS A 441 6.47 -10.65 -25.64
CA HIS A 441 5.84 -11.83 -26.28
C HIS A 441 4.31 -11.87 -26.23
N ASP A 442 3.74 -12.91 -26.81
CA ASP A 442 2.32 -13.20 -27.07
C ASP A 442 1.30 -12.62 -26.10
N MET A 443 0.33 -11.90 -26.63
CA MET A 443 -0.74 -11.29 -25.83
C MET A 443 -2.12 -11.43 -26.45
N HIS A 444 -3.12 -11.48 -25.58
CA HIS A 444 -4.50 -11.37 -25.93
C HIS A 444 -5.13 -10.13 -25.30
N LEU A 445 -5.62 -9.25 -26.14
CA LEU A 445 -6.24 -8.00 -25.72
C LEU A 445 -7.69 -7.94 -26.16
N VAL A 446 -8.54 -7.30 -25.38
CA VAL A 446 -9.86 -6.85 -25.82
C VAL A 446 -9.83 -5.33 -25.90
N VAL A 447 -9.86 -4.81 -27.11
CA VAL A 447 -9.85 -3.38 -27.41
C VAL A 447 -11.15 -3.04 -28.14
N GLY A 448 -11.88 -2.03 -27.68
CA GLY A 448 -13.14 -1.63 -28.31
C GLY A 448 -14.16 -2.75 -28.46
N GLY A 449 -14.21 -3.70 -27.49
CA GLY A 449 -15.09 -4.88 -27.56
C GLY A 449 -14.61 -6.00 -28.48
N ARG A 450 -13.49 -5.85 -29.18
CA ARG A 450 -12.91 -6.88 -30.05
C ARG A 450 -11.72 -7.53 -29.35
N THR A 451 -11.64 -8.87 -29.44
CA THR A 451 -10.44 -9.61 -29.00
C THR A 451 -9.39 -9.54 -30.11
N VAL A 452 -8.24 -9.01 -29.77
CA VAL A 452 -7.07 -8.96 -30.66
C VAL A 452 -6.06 -9.97 -30.16
N HIS A 453 -5.71 -10.93 -31.02
CA HIS A 453 -4.68 -11.92 -30.76
C HIS A 453 -3.38 -11.44 -31.39
N LEU A 454 -2.35 -11.30 -30.56
CA LEU A 454 -1.02 -10.86 -30.98
C LEU A 454 -0.04 -11.99 -30.76
N THR A 455 0.54 -12.48 -31.84
CA THR A 455 1.55 -13.54 -31.83
C THR A 455 2.88 -12.99 -32.33
N GLY A 456 3.96 -13.28 -31.61
CA GLY A 456 5.32 -13.07 -32.12
C GLY A 456 6.24 -12.23 -31.23
N GLU A 457 7.55 -12.36 -31.50
CA GLU A 457 8.61 -11.49 -30.99
C GLU A 457 8.57 -10.16 -31.76
N ASN A 458 7.72 -9.24 -31.33
CA ASN A 458 7.66 -7.95 -32.00
C ASN A 458 7.94 -6.83 -31.03
N ASP A 459 8.91 -6.03 -31.35
CA ASP A 459 9.17 -4.75 -30.74
C ASP A 459 8.04 -3.79 -31.10
N GLY A 460 7.07 -3.68 -30.18
CA GLY A 460 6.09 -2.60 -30.19
C GLY A 460 4.97 -2.72 -31.23
N VAL A 461 3.93 -3.47 -30.96
CA VAL A 461 2.67 -3.35 -31.70
C VAL A 461 1.94 -2.09 -31.23
N GLN A 462 1.73 -1.16 -32.14
CA GLN A 462 0.96 0.06 -31.91
C GLN A 462 -0.51 -0.24 -32.22
N PHE A 463 -1.40 0.07 -31.27
CA PHE A 463 -2.83 0.08 -31.52
C PHE A 463 -3.25 1.49 -31.87
N THR A 464 -3.78 1.66 -33.08
CA THR A 464 -4.62 2.80 -33.40
C THR A 464 -6.02 2.46 -32.95
N TRP A 465 -6.61 3.28 -32.12
CA TRP A 465 -8.04 3.18 -31.86
C TRP A 465 -8.76 3.41 -33.19
N PRO A 466 -9.77 2.61 -33.53
CA PRO A 466 -10.66 3.01 -34.60
C PRO A 466 -11.24 4.37 -34.20
N ASP A 467 -11.18 5.33 -35.10
CA ASP A 467 -11.85 6.61 -34.94
C ASP A 467 -13.33 6.32 -34.63
N ASP A 468 -13.81 6.83 -33.49
CA ASP A 468 -15.21 6.81 -33.13
C ASP A 468 -16.00 7.76 -34.05
#